data_24dbc8e1cbc18f3a7af5528c5cd3765d
#
_entry.id   24dbc8e1cbc18f3a7af5528c5cd3765d
#
_cell.length_a   1.000
_cell.length_b   1.000
_cell.length_c   1.000
_cell.angle_alpha   90.00
_cell.angle_beta   90.00
_cell.angle_gamma   90.00
#
_symmetry.space_group_name_H-M   'P 1'
#
loop_
_entity.id
_entity.type
_entity.pdbx_description
1 polymer ?
#
loop_
_entity_poly.entity_id
_entity_poly.type
_entity_poly.pdbx_seq_one_letter_code
_entity_poly.pdbx_strand_id
1 'polypeptide(L)'
;MFNQSTDVAIIGSGITGIATAYYLAKRHGITNVILIDVGQPMAFTSAQSGENYRNWWPHPSMVAFTNRSIDLLEDVARDTGNRINMNRRGYALSTRSSNIDEMVEQLHVGLGDSASSLLRFHNQEQSSSYEPPLKPVWETAPIGVDILQNQELIRKTFPSYDQDIETVIHIRRGGDISGQQLGMHMLEGYRESGGKRLTG
;
A
#
# COMPACT_ATOMS: atom_id res chain seq x y z
N MET A 1 0.58 -5.44 -44.12
CA MET A 1 0.86 -6.05 -42.82
C MET A 1 1.94 -5.21 -42.16
N PHE A 2 1.65 -4.53 -41.07
CA PHE A 2 2.68 -3.82 -40.32
C PHE A 2 3.44 -4.87 -39.49
N ASN A 3 4.64 -5.20 -39.91
CA ASN A 3 5.52 -6.11 -39.17
C ASN A 3 6.24 -5.27 -38.09
N GLN A 4 5.59 -5.06 -36.95
CA GLN A 4 6.21 -4.43 -35.79
C GLN A 4 6.76 -5.54 -34.89
N SER A 5 8.07 -5.58 -34.70
CA SER A 5 8.70 -6.41 -33.68
C SER A 5 8.87 -5.61 -32.40
N THR A 6 8.66 -6.25 -31.26
CA THR A 6 8.88 -5.69 -29.94
C THR A 6 9.64 -6.69 -29.07
N ASP A 7 10.46 -6.20 -28.14
CA ASP A 7 11.19 -7.08 -27.23
C ASP A 7 10.24 -7.66 -26.15
N VAL A 8 9.27 -6.85 -25.72
CA VAL A 8 8.30 -7.24 -24.69
C VAL A 8 6.90 -6.77 -25.09
N ALA A 9 5.95 -7.71 -25.12
CA ALA A 9 4.53 -7.41 -25.26
C ALA A 9 3.82 -7.67 -23.92
N ILE A 10 3.14 -6.66 -23.40
CA ILE A 10 2.38 -6.73 -22.15
C ILE A 10 0.89 -6.65 -22.46
N ILE A 11 0.15 -7.68 -22.08
CA ILE A 11 -1.31 -7.76 -22.30
C ILE A 11 -2.01 -7.26 -21.04
N GLY A 12 -2.79 -6.20 -21.19
CA GLY A 12 -3.50 -5.52 -20.11
C GLY A 12 -2.85 -4.18 -19.72
N SER A 13 -3.63 -3.10 -19.73
CA SER A 13 -3.23 -1.76 -19.27
C SER A 13 -3.90 -1.36 -17.96
N GLY A 14 -4.11 -2.33 -17.05
CA GLY A 14 -4.33 -2.10 -15.63
C GLY A 14 -3.03 -1.72 -14.93
N ILE A 15 -3.10 -1.45 -13.62
CA ILE A 15 -1.93 -0.99 -12.84
C ILE A 15 -0.71 -1.91 -12.96
N THR A 16 -0.92 -3.23 -12.99
CA THR A 16 0.18 -4.21 -13.09
C THR A 16 0.92 -4.10 -14.43
N GLY A 17 0.19 -4.06 -15.54
CA GLY A 17 0.80 -3.95 -16.87
C GLY A 17 1.50 -2.59 -17.08
N ILE A 18 0.85 -1.52 -16.66
CA ILE A 18 1.41 -0.15 -16.74
C ILE A 18 2.67 -0.04 -15.89
N ALA A 19 2.64 -0.52 -14.64
CA ALA A 19 3.81 -0.49 -13.76
C ALA A 19 4.97 -1.33 -14.32
N THR A 20 4.67 -2.51 -14.88
CA THR A 20 5.68 -3.34 -15.54
C THR A 20 6.35 -2.60 -16.70
N ALA A 21 5.57 -2.00 -17.58
CA ALA A 21 6.08 -1.23 -18.72
C ALA A 21 6.92 -0.02 -18.25
N TYR A 22 6.42 0.70 -17.26
CA TYR A 22 7.10 1.85 -16.67
C TYR A 22 8.47 1.49 -16.07
N TYR A 23 8.53 0.45 -15.25
CA TYR A 23 9.79 0.05 -14.62
C TYR A 23 10.76 -0.59 -15.59
N LEU A 24 10.32 -1.33 -16.61
CA LEU A 24 11.16 -1.81 -17.70
C LEU A 24 11.85 -0.63 -18.40
N ALA A 25 11.12 0.42 -18.74
CA ALA A 25 11.66 1.60 -19.39
C ALA A 25 12.54 2.43 -18.46
N LYS A 26 12.03 2.84 -17.28
CA LYS A 26 12.70 3.82 -16.41
C LYS A 26 13.87 3.24 -15.61
N ARG A 27 13.82 1.95 -15.21
CA ARG A 27 14.88 1.33 -14.39
C ARG A 27 15.83 0.43 -15.17
N HIS A 28 15.36 -0.14 -16.26
CA HIS A 28 16.13 -1.13 -17.02
C HIS A 28 16.49 -0.69 -18.44
N GLY A 29 16.02 0.49 -18.89
CA GLY A 29 16.29 1.00 -20.22
C GLY A 29 15.68 0.17 -21.35
N ILE A 30 14.74 -0.73 -21.03
CA ILE A 30 14.04 -1.58 -22.00
C ILE A 30 12.85 -0.78 -22.52
N THR A 31 13.01 -0.12 -23.65
CA THR A 31 12.02 0.83 -24.21
C THR A 31 11.22 0.25 -25.38
N ASN A 32 11.70 -0.81 -26.03
CA ASN A 32 10.95 -1.50 -27.09
C ASN A 32 9.90 -2.45 -26.51
N VAL A 33 8.98 -1.85 -25.74
CA VAL A 33 7.88 -2.51 -25.03
C VAL A 33 6.58 -2.02 -25.63
N ILE A 34 5.58 -2.90 -25.74
CA ILE A 34 4.24 -2.55 -26.20
C ILE A 34 3.19 -2.99 -25.16
N LEU A 35 2.29 -2.07 -24.82
CA LEU A 35 1.08 -2.37 -24.03
C LEU A 35 -0.08 -2.67 -25.00
N ILE A 36 -0.79 -3.76 -24.77
CA ILE A 36 -1.94 -4.19 -25.61
C ILE A 36 -3.17 -4.31 -24.69
N ASP A 37 -4.23 -3.60 -25.02
CA ASP A 37 -5.50 -3.68 -24.28
C ASP A 37 -6.67 -3.26 -25.18
N VAL A 38 -7.81 -3.89 -25.01
CA VAL A 38 -9.05 -3.55 -25.73
C VAL A 38 -9.77 -2.32 -25.12
N GLY A 39 -9.55 -2.04 -23.85
CA GLY A 39 -10.24 -1.00 -23.07
C GLY A 39 -9.37 0.22 -22.76
N GLN A 40 -9.91 1.13 -21.97
CA GLN A 40 -9.15 2.26 -21.44
C GLN A 40 -8.17 1.81 -20.35
N PRO A 41 -7.03 2.50 -20.19
CA PRO A 41 -6.11 2.21 -19.09
C PRO A 41 -6.81 2.33 -17.74
N MET A 42 -6.46 1.46 -16.80
CA MET A 42 -6.97 1.45 -15.43
C MET A 42 -8.50 1.20 -15.29
N ALA A 43 -9.20 0.78 -16.34
CA ALA A 43 -10.66 0.80 -16.41
C ALA A 43 -11.38 -0.31 -15.62
N PHE A 44 -10.72 -1.46 -15.38
CA PHE A 44 -11.37 -2.61 -14.74
C PHE A 44 -11.04 -2.71 -13.24
N THR A 45 -10.44 -3.80 -12.79
CA THR A 45 -10.10 -4.05 -11.38
C THR A 45 -9.33 -2.88 -10.75
N SER A 46 -8.45 -2.23 -11.51
CA SER A 46 -7.70 -1.07 -11.02
C SER A 46 -8.58 0.13 -10.68
N ALA A 47 -9.71 0.31 -11.40
CA ALA A 47 -10.68 1.38 -11.11
C ALA A 47 -11.59 1.05 -9.91
N GLN A 48 -11.66 -0.21 -9.52
CA GLN A 48 -12.53 -0.70 -8.44
C GLN A 48 -11.73 -1.02 -7.16
N SER A 49 -10.46 -0.66 -7.15
CA SER A 49 -9.59 -0.85 -5.98
C SER A 49 -10.02 0.03 -4.82
N GLY A 50 -9.95 -0.48 -3.59
CA GLY A 50 -10.06 0.33 -2.37
C GLY A 50 -8.83 1.20 -2.12
N GLU A 51 -7.80 1.09 -2.96
CA GLU A 51 -6.59 1.92 -2.96
C GLU A 51 -5.80 1.92 -1.64
N ASN A 52 -6.11 0.97 -0.76
CA ASN A 52 -5.44 0.81 0.52
C ASN A 52 -4.17 -0.02 0.38
N TYR A 53 -3.16 0.31 1.19
CA TYR A 53 -1.95 -0.46 1.31
C TYR A 53 -1.58 -0.69 2.78
N ARG A 54 -0.86 -1.78 3.05
CA ARG A 54 -0.24 -2.07 4.35
C ARG A 54 0.97 -2.95 4.17
N ASN A 55 1.94 -2.87 5.09
CA ASN A 55 3.17 -3.65 5.03
C ASN A 55 3.10 -4.97 5.81
N TRP A 56 2.05 -5.21 6.59
CA TRP A 56 1.97 -6.44 7.37
C TRP A 56 1.08 -7.49 6.73
N TRP A 57 1.58 -8.72 6.76
CA TRP A 57 0.92 -9.97 6.41
C TRP A 57 1.47 -11.10 7.30
N PRO A 58 0.70 -12.19 7.57
CA PRO A 58 1.14 -13.28 8.45
C PRO A 58 2.20 -14.19 7.77
N HIS A 59 3.11 -13.62 7.00
CA HIS A 59 4.19 -14.34 6.33
C HIS A 59 5.38 -13.41 6.03
N PRO A 60 6.61 -13.75 6.43
CA PRO A 60 7.77 -12.86 6.28
C PRO A 60 8.06 -12.42 4.84
N SER A 61 7.92 -13.33 3.86
CA SER A 61 8.12 -12.98 2.45
C SER A 61 7.10 -11.96 1.95
N MET A 62 5.86 -12.02 2.45
CA MET A 62 4.83 -11.03 2.11
C MET A 62 5.11 -9.68 2.77
N VAL A 63 5.62 -9.68 4.00
CA VAL A 63 6.07 -8.44 4.66
C VAL A 63 7.23 -7.81 3.88
N ALA A 64 8.22 -8.59 3.46
CA ALA A 64 9.33 -8.10 2.64
C ALA A 64 8.84 -7.55 1.28
N PHE A 65 7.95 -8.28 0.61
CA PHE A 65 7.35 -7.87 -0.67
C PHE A 65 6.55 -6.56 -0.55
N THR A 66 5.68 -6.46 0.45
CA THR A 66 4.85 -5.27 0.64
C THR A 66 5.67 -4.07 1.13
N ASN A 67 6.70 -4.27 1.97
CA ASN A 67 7.64 -3.23 2.32
C ASN A 67 8.33 -2.66 1.07
N ARG A 68 8.83 -3.55 0.19
CA ARG A 68 9.47 -3.11 -1.06
C ARG A 68 8.48 -2.36 -1.97
N SER A 69 7.24 -2.82 -2.04
CA SER A 69 6.19 -2.14 -2.81
C SER A 69 5.90 -0.74 -2.27
N ILE A 70 5.84 -0.59 -0.95
CA ILE A 70 5.62 0.71 -0.29
C ILE A 70 6.82 1.64 -0.50
N ASP A 71 8.07 1.14 -0.44
CA ASP A 71 9.25 1.93 -0.78
C ASP A 71 9.13 2.55 -2.18
N LEU A 72 8.64 1.77 -3.15
CA LEU A 72 8.43 2.25 -4.52
C LEU A 72 7.31 3.29 -4.62
N LEU A 73 6.25 3.17 -3.83
CA LEU A 73 5.20 4.18 -3.74
C LEU A 73 5.72 5.47 -3.10
N GLU A 74 6.51 5.36 -2.03
CA GLU A 74 7.15 6.48 -1.36
C GLU A 74 8.12 7.22 -2.30
N ASP A 75 8.89 6.48 -3.14
CA ASP A 75 9.73 7.07 -4.18
C ASP A 75 8.88 7.91 -5.17
N VAL A 76 7.79 7.32 -5.70
CA VAL A 76 6.89 8.05 -6.61
C VAL A 76 6.26 9.27 -5.93
N ALA A 77 5.83 9.14 -4.68
CA ALA A 77 5.25 10.27 -3.93
C ALA A 77 6.28 11.40 -3.79
N ARG A 78 7.52 11.07 -3.43
CA ARG A 78 8.61 12.04 -3.27
C ARG A 78 8.96 12.73 -4.60
N ASP A 79 9.13 11.96 -5.66
CA ASP A 79 9.54 12.46 -6.97
C ASP A 79 8.48 13.34 -7.65
N THR A 80 7.22 13.17 -7.27
CA THR A 80 6.08 13.88 -7.87
C THR A 80 5.45 14.95 -6.99
N GLY A 81 6.03 15.25 -5.82
CA GLY A 81 5.40 16.13 -4.83
C GLY A 81 4.06 15.55 -4.33
N ASN A 82 4.02 14.24 -4.16
CA ASN A 82 2.85 13.48 -3.71
C ASN A 82 1.62 13.56 -4.63
N ARG A 83 1.83 13.56 -5.93
CA ARG A 83 0.75 13.54 -6.94
C ARG A 83 -0.22 12.36 -6.75
N ILE A 84 0.26 11.27 -6.14
CA ILE A 84 -0.54 10.06 -5.86
C ILE A 84 -1.39 10.16 -4.58
N ASN A 85 -1.40 11.32 -3.90
CA ASN A 85 -2.10 11.53 -2.63
C ASN A 85 -1.81 10.48 -1.57
N MET A 86 -0.56 10.00 -1.53
CA MET A 86 -0.15 9.02 -0.52
C MET A 86 -0.32 9.60 0.87
N ASN A 87 -0.94 8.84 1.76
CA ASN A 87 -0.97 9.13 3.18
C ASN A 87 -0.59 7.90 3.99
N ARG A 88 -0.38 8.07 5.29
CA ARG A 88 0.06 7.02 6.20
C ARG A 88 -0.77 7.05 7.47
N ARG A 89 -2.08 7.07 7.30
CA ARG A 89 -3.04 7.01 8.41
C ARG A 89 -3.06 5.64 9.10
N GLY A 90 -2.38 4.66 8.51
CA GLY A 90 -2.35 3.29 8.95
C GLY A 90 -3.48 2.46 8.37
N TYR A 91 -3.48 1.18 8.73
CA TYR A 91 -4.51 0.22 8.39
C TYR A 91 -5.00 -0.44 9.67
N ALA A 92 -6.25 -0.21 10.04
CA ALA A 92 -6.83 -0.69 11.28
C ALA A 92 -7.64 -1.98 11.04
N LEU A 93 -7.27 -3.05 11.76
CA LEU A 93 -8.03 -4.28 11.87
C LEU A 93 -8.75 -4.27 13.22
N SER A 94 -10.06 -4.34 13.22
CA SER A 94 -10.87 -4.33 14.44
C SER A 94 -11.50 -5.69 14.72
N THR A 95 -11.61 -6.06 15.98
CA THR A 95 -12.28 -7.29 16.43
C THR A 95 -13.06 -7.07 17.71
N ARG A 96 -14.11 -7.88 17.89
CA ARG A 96 -14.91 -7.98 19.12
C ARG A 96 -14.29 -8.92 20.15
N SER A 97 -13.09 -9.42 19.91
CA SER A 97 -12.37 -10.29 20.85
C SER A 97 -11.32 -9.49 21.61
N SER A 98 -11.28 -9.69 22.93
CA SER A 98 -10.17 -9.27 23.77
C SER A 98 -8.99 -10.25 23.72
N ASN A 99 -9.27 -11.53 23.39
CA ASN A 99 -8.22 -12.52 23.15
C ASN A 99 -7.75 -12.43 21.70
N ILE A 100 -6.49 -12.04 21.54
CA ILE A 100 -5.82 -11.83 20.26
C ILE A 100 -4.49 -12.59 20.16
N ASP A 101 -4.29 -13.61 20.97
CA ASP A 101 -3.01 -14.34 21.06
C ASP A 101 -2.58 -14.89 19.70
N GLU A 102 -3.49 -15.51 18.94
CA GLU A 102 -3.20 -16.02 17.60
C GLU A 102 -2.77 -14.89 16.64
N MET A 103 -3.43 -13.73 16.74
CA MET A 103 -3.11 -12.58 15.88
C MET A 103 -1.76 -11.95 16.25
N VAL A 104 -1.43 -11.90 17.54
CA VAL A 104 -0.13 -11.48 18.04
C VAL A 104 0.96 -12.44 17.58
N GLU A 105 0.71 -13.76 17.61
CA GLU A 105 1.63 -14.74 17.07
C GLU A 105 1.87 -14.54 15.57
N GLN A 106 0.82 -14.32 14.80
CA GLN A 106 0.94 -14.00 13.36
C GLN A 106 1.72 -12.70 13.12
N LEU A 107 1.56 -11.68 13.97
CA LEU A 107 2.36 -10.46 13.91
C LEU A 107 3.85 -10.74 14.16
N HIS A 108 4.16 -11.57 15.16
CA HIS A 108 5.54 -12.00 15.42
C HIS A 108 6.14 -12.78 14.24
N VAL A 109 5.39 -13.71 13.67
CA VAL A 109 5.84 -14.48 12.47
C VAL A 109 6.10 -13.55 11.30
N GLY A 110 5.20 -12.61 11.03
CA GLY A 110 5.34 -11.68 9.90
C GLY A 110 6.49 -10.68 10.06
N LEU A 111 6.68 -10.13 11.26
CA LEU A 111 7.69 -9.12 11.57
C LEU A 111 9.07 -9.70 11.93
N GLY A 112 9.13 -10.99 12.26
CA GLY A 112 10.37 -11.69 12.61
C GLY A 112 11.09 -11.04 13.79
N ASP A 113 12.41 -10.96 13.74
CA ASP A 113 13.27 -10.41 14.80
C ASP A 113 12.94 -8.95 15.16
N SER A 114 12.29 -8.22 14.27
CA SER A 114 11.90 -6.84 14.51
C SER A 114 10.61 -6.70 15.35
N ALA A 115 9.89 -7.78 15.61
CA ALA A 115 8.58 -7.74 16.28
C ALA A 115 8.66 -7.06 17.65
N SER A 116 9.67 -7.38 18.48
CA SER A 116 9.82 -6.82 19.82
C SER A 116 9.96 -5.30 19.85
N SER A 117 10.50 -4.70 18.79
CA SER A 117 10.68 -3.24 18.68
C SER A 117 9.53 -2.54 17.95
N LEU A 118 8.75 -3.29 17.18
CA LEU A 118 7.69 -2.75 16.31
C LEU A 118 6.29 -2.93 16.89
N LEU A 119 6.07 -3.89 17.81
CA LEU A 119 4.78 -4.08 18.46
C LEU A 119 4.67 -3.19 19.69
N ARG A 120 3.60 -2.43 19.80
CA ARG A 120 3.28 -1.58 20.93
C ARG A 120 1.87 -1.89 21.43
N PHE A 121 1.75 -2.16 22.74
CA PHE A 121 0.48 -2.48 23.38
C PHE A 121 -0.03 -1.25 24.13
N HIS A 122 -1.29 -0.90 23.89
CA HIS A 122 -1.98 0.22 24.53
C HIS A 122 -3.20 -0.31 25.28
N ASN A 123 -2.92 -0.81 26.47
CA ASN A 123 -3.92 -1.18 27.48
C ASN A 123 -4.21 0.02 28.40
N GLN A 124 -4.95 -0.18 29.49
CA GLN A 124 -5.30 0.90 30.44
C GLN A 124 -4.08 1.60 31.06
N GLU A 125 -2.96 0.89 31.21
CA GLU A 125 -1.75 1.41 31.86
C GLU A 125 -0.79 2.12 30.87
N GLN A 126 -0.83 1.80 29.60
CA GLN A 126 0.16 2.22 28.58
C GLN A 126 -0.42 3.05 27.43
N SER A 127 -1.64 3.58 27.57
CA SER A 127 -2.33 4.30 26.50
C SER A 127 -1.72 5.66 26.11
N SER A 128 -0.88 6.24 26.95
CA SER A 128 -0.31 7.59 26.74
C SER A 128 0.71 7.69 25.61
N SER A 129 1.23 6.58 25.12
CA SER A 129 2.25 6.55 24.05
C SER A 129 1.66 6.38 22.64
N TYR A 130 0.34 6.22 22.49
CA TYR A 130 -0.29 6.09 21.19
C TYR A 130 -0.45 7.46 20.51
N GLU A 131 0.03 7.54 19.28
CA GLU A 131 -0.13 8.72 18.42
C GLU A 131 -1.27 8.51 17.43
N PRO A 132 -2.43 9.19 17.60
CA PRO A 132 -3.53 9.09 16.64
C PRO A 132 -3.12 9.57 15.23
N PRO A 133 -3.65 8.99 14.16
CA PRO A 133 -3.33 9.35 12.77
C PRO A 133 -4.06 10.64 12.34
N LEU A 134 -3.83 11.75 13.04
CA LEU A 134 -4.55 13.01 12.84
C LEU A 134 -4.13 13.76 11.56
N LYS A 135 -2.95 13.46 11.02
CA LYS A 135 -2.41 14.15 9.85
C LYS A 135 -2.13 13.15 8.71
N PRO A 136 -2.43 13.51 7.47
CA PRO A 136 -2.15 12.65 6.30
C PRO A 136 -0.67 12.69 5.90
N VAL A 137 0.24 12.79 6.85
CA VAL A 137 1.69 12.84 6.60
C VAL A 137 2.20 11.43 6.42
N TRP A 138 3.00 11.18 5.40
CA TRP A 138 3.57 9.86 5.14
C TRP A 138 5.06 9.77 5.50
N GLU A 139 5.82 10.87 5.39
CA GLU A 139 7.27 10.88 5.59
C GLU A 139 7.69 10.64 7.05
N THR A 140 6.93 11.20 7.99
CA THR A 140 7.25 11.17 9.43
C THR A 140 6.29 10.33 10.25
N ALA A 141 5.37 9.61 9.61
CA ALA A 141 4.42 8.76 10.32
C ALA A 141 5.14 7.59 11.02
N PRO A 142 4.66 7.16 12.19
CA PRO A 142 5.22 6.02 12.91
C PRO A 142 5.29 4.75 12.05
N ILE A 143 6.20 3.84 12.40
CA ILE A 143 6.27 2.48 11.84
C ILE A 143 5.82 1.45 12.88
N GLY A 144 5.66 0.20 12.46
CA GLY A 144 5.28 -0.90 13.34
C GLY A 144 3.77 -1.07 13.47
N VAL A 145 3.34 -1.64 14.58
CA VAL A 145 1.94 -1.99 14.84
C VAL A 145 1.57 -1.57 16.27
N ASP A 146 0.48 -0.84 16.40
CA ASP A 146 -0.12 -0.50 17.68
C ASP A 146 -1.32 -1.40 17.95
N ILE A 147 -1.36 -2.04 19.10
CA ILE A 147 -2.45 -2.91 19.56
C ILE A 147 -3.21 -2.17 20.66
N LEU A 148 -4.41 -1.74 20.34
CA LEU A 148 -5.25 -0.93 21.24
C LEU A 148 -6.29 -1.84 21.88
N GLN A 149 -6.26 -1.94 23.21
CA GLN A 149 -7.27 -2.64 24.04
C GLN A 149 -7.85 -1.72 25.14
N ASN A 150 -7.47 -0.45 25.14
CA ASN A 150 -8.09 0.56 25.96
C ASN A 150 -9.35 1.11 25.27
N GLN A 151 -10.53 0.87 25.85
CA GLN A 151 -11.82 1.20 25.26
C GLN A 151 -12.00 2.73 25.08
N GLU A 152 -11.54 3.54 26.00
CA GLU A 152 -11.61 5.00 25.91
C GLU A 152 -10.77 5.49 24.73
N LEU A 153 -9.54 4.96 24.59
CA LEU A 153 -8.64 5.27 23.49
C LEU A 153 -9.22 4.87 22.13
N ILE A 154 -9.81 3.65 22.03
CA ILE A 154 -10.45 3.16 20.79
C ILE A 154 -11.59 4.11 20.39
N ARG A 155 -12.50 4.44 21.30
CA ARG A 155 -13.65 5.32 21.01
C ARG A 155 -13.23 6.73 20.62
N LYS A 156 -12.19 7.25 21.28
CA LYS A 156 -11.63 8.57 20.95
C LYS A 156 -10.97 8.59 19.58
N THR A 157 -10.28 7.53 19.22
CA THR A 157 -9.51 7.47 17.96
C THR A 157 -10.39 7.07 16.78
N PHE A 158 -11.31 6.13 16.99
CA PHE A 158 -12.18 5.54 15.97
C PHE A 158 -13.66 5.71 16.36
N PRO A 159 -14.18 6.94 16.40
CA PRO A 159 -15.51 7.23 16.92
C PRO A 159 -16.67 6.60 16.12
N SER A 160 -16.40 6.15 14.89
CA SER A 160 -17.36 5.44 14.04
C SER A 160 -17.44 3.94 14.29
N TYR A 161 -16.54 3.38 15.12
CA TYR A 161 -16.57 1.96 15.44
C TYR A 161 -17.69 1.65 16.46
N ASP A 162 -18.23 0.45 16.34
CA ASP A 162 -19.23 -0.03 17.27
C ASP A 162 -18.64 -0.17 18.69
N GLN A 163 -19.51 -0.04 19.71
CA GLN A 163 -19.09 -0.06 21.11
C GLN A 163 -18.60 -1.44 21.58
N ASP A 164 -18.92 -2.50 20.83
CA ASP A 164 -18.50 -3.87 21.12
C ASP A 164 -17.13 -4.24 20.50
N ILE A 165 -16.44 -3.29 19.85
CA ILE A 165 -15.05 -3.49 19.40
C ILE A 165 -14.12 -3.48 20.62
N GLU A 166 -13.51 -4.63 20.90
CA GLU A 166 -12.62 -4.86 22.04
C GLU A 166 -11.16 -4.57 21.73
N THR A 167 -10.74 -4.82 20.49
CA THR A 167 -9.35 -4.62 20.08
C THR A 167 -9.25 -3.99 18.70
N VAL A 168 -8.30 -3.08 18.53
CA VAL A 168 -7.88 -2.54 17.23
C VAL A 168 -6.39 -2.77 17.04
N ILE A 169 -6.01 -3.43 15.95
CA ILE A 169 -4.64 -3.61 15.51
C ILE A 169 -4.37 -2.59 14.43
N HIS A 170 -3.58 -1.58 14.73
CA HIS A 170 -3.29 -0.48 13.84
C HIS A 170 -1.89 -0.62 13.23
N ILE A 171 -1.86 -1.09 11.97
CA ILE A 171 -0.63 -1.26 11.19
C ILE A 171 -0.21 0.11 10.69
N ARG A 172 0.91 0.64 11.18
CA ARG A 172 1.31 2.03 10.97
C ARG A 172 1.90 2.30 9.58
N ARG A 173 2.61 1.33 9.00
CA ARG A 173 3.07 1.44 7.62
C ARG A 173 1.99 0.96 6.66
N GLY A 174 0.91 1.70 6.65
CA GLY A 174 -0.29 1.51 5.86
C GLY A 174 -1.02 2.83 5.64
N GLY A 175 -1.95 2.83 4.73
CA GLY A 175 -2.73 4.00 4.37
C GLY A 175 -3.43 3.81 3.04
N ASP A 176 -3.63 4.89 2.32
CA ASP A 176 -4.21 4.89 0.98
C ASP A 176 -3.43 5.79 0.01
N ILE A 177 -3.65 5.56 -1.26
CA ILE A 177 -3.11 6.34 -2.37
C ILE A 177 -4.23 6.55 -3.38
N SER A 178 -4.03 7.43 -4.36
CA SER A 178 -4.84 7.40 -5.58
C SER A 178 -4.21 6.44 -6.62
N GLY A 179 -4.78 5.26 -6.76
CA GLY A 179 -4.35 4.26 -7.74
C GLY A 179 -4.50 4.77 -9.18
N GLN A 180 -5.51 5.60 -9.44
CA GLN A 180 -5.70 6.23 -10.76
C GLN A 180 -4.56 7.22 -11.06
N GLN A 181 -4.19 8.09 -10.11
CA GLN A 181 -3.06 9.02 -10.27
C GLN A 181 -1.73 8.26 -10.44
N LEU A 182 -1.53 7.18 -9.67
CA LEU A 182 -0.36 6.32 -9.81
C LEU A 182 -0.27 5.70 -11.21
N GLY A 183 -1.36 5.09 -11.67
CA GLY A 183 -1.42 4.46 -13.01
C GLY A 183 -1.20 5.45 -14.13
N MET A 184 -1.79 6.65 -14.04
CA MET A 184 -1.61 7.71 -15.04
C MET A 184 -0.20 8.26 -15.06
N HIS A 185 0.41 8.53 -13.89
CA HIS A 185 1.81 8.94 -13.79
C HIS A 185 2.76 7.91 -14.45
N MET A 186 2.58 6.64 -14.13
CA MET A 186 3.41 5.58 -14.72
C MET A 186 3.18 5.43 -16.23
N LEU A 187 1.96 5.57 -16.71
CA LEU A 187 1.64 5.52 -18.13
C LEU A 187 2.24 6.70 -18.90
N GLU A 188 2.21 7.91 -18.32
CA GLU A 188 2.87 9.10 -18.86
C GLU A 188 4.39 8.88 -18.99
N GLY A 189 5.05 8.45 -17.91
CA GLY A 189 6.48 8.18 -17.90
C GLY A 189 6.90 7.05 -18.86
N TYR A 190 6.06 6.03 -19.04
CA TYR A 190 6.27 5.00 -20.06
C TYR A 190 6.19 5.59 -21.48
N ARG A 191 5.20 6.44 -21.78
CA ARG A 191 5.04 7.11 -23.08
C ARG A 191 6.20 8.05 -23.38
N GLU A 192 6.64 8.83 -22.39
CA GLU A 192 7.82 9.69 -22.52
C GLU A 192 9.09 8.93 -22.86
N SER A 193 9.18 7.66 -22.45
CA SER A 193 10.28 6.75 -22.80
C SER A 193 10.13 6.12 -24.19
N GLY A 194 9.15 6.54 -25.01
CA GLY A 194 8.88 6.01 -26.34
C GLY A 194 7.91 4.82 -26.38
N GLY A 195 7.34 4.47 -25.22
CA GLY A 195 6.40 3.34 -25.10
C GLY A 195 5.13 3.53 -25.91
N LYS A 196 4.63 2.44 -26.48
CA LYS A 196 3.43 2.43 -27.34
C LYS A 196 2.32 1.59 -26.73
N ARG A 197 1.08 2.02 -26.92
CA ARG A 197 -0.10 1.25 -26.56
C ARG A 197 -0.93 0.93 -27.82
N LEU A 198 -1.27 -0.33 -27.98
CA LEU A 198 -2.22 -0.77 -28.99
C LEU A 198 -3.58 -1.00 -28.33
N THR A 199 -4.62 -0.51 -29.00
CA THR A 199 -6.04 -0.79 -28.67
C THR A 199 -6.58 -1.68 -29.78
N GLY A 200 -7.29 -2.74 -29.37
CA GLY A 200 -7.99 -3.63 -30.32
C GLY A 200 -9.25 -2.97 -30.89
#